data_5cb3059d8293f789928d27789c7fe41d
#
_entry.id   5cb3059d8293f789928d27789c7fe41d
#
_cell.length_a   1.000
_cell.length_b   1.000
_cell.length_c   1.000
_cell.angle_alpha   90.00
_cell.angle_beta   90.00
_cell.angle_gamma   90.00
#
_symmetry.space_group_name_H-M   'P 1'
#
loop_
_entity.id
_entity.type
_entity.pdbx_description
1 polymer ?
#
loop_
_entity_poly.entity_id
_entity_poly.type
_entity_poly.pdbx_seq_one_letter_code
_entity_poly.pdbx_strand_id
1 'polypeptide(L)'
;MASNSGAVSELFFNPRNVGEAGEPRFIGRSGSFQCGAILRVSLHIDESQRITEAKFKAAGCSVLVAAASLLIDEVIGKTTGEAAAAAQRLDQLAEKLGAVPADRNECVLLACEALVSAIRSYSDSARDEWEGDEALICTCFCVSERTIEREIQENALRTIAQVTAACSAGGGCRSCHPLIEDILEDLARRDNS
;
A
#
# COMPACT_ATOMS: atom_id res chain seq x y z
N MET A 1 -27.05 -10.93 -18.54
CA MET A 1 -25.69 -10.36 -18.49
C MET A 1 -25.78 -9.13 -17.60
N ALA A 2 -25.12 -9.13 -16.44
CA ALA A 2 -25.07 -7.94 -15.59
C ALA A 2 -24.34 -6.82 -16.36
N SER A 3 -25.00 -5.68 -16.51
CA SER A 3 -24.40 -4.51 -17.16
C SER A 3 -23.29 -3.98 -16.25
N ASN A 4 -22.04 -4.03 -16.71
CA ASN A 4 -20.94 -3.37 -16.00
C ASN A 4 -21.21 -1.87 -15.90
N SER A 5 -20.79 -1.24 -14.81
CA SER A 5 -20.80 0.22 -14.71
C SER A 5 -19.95 0.84 -15.83
N GLY A 6 -20.21 2.10 -16.18
CA GLY A 6 -19.39 2.82 -17.19
C GLY A 6 -17.91 2.83 -16.81
N ALA A 7 -17.59 3.03 -15.52
CA ALA A 7 -16.23 3.03 -15.02
C ALA A 7 -15.52 1.68 -15.17
N VAL A 8 -16.19 0.56 -14.86
CA VAL A 8 -15.62 -0.78 -15.07
C VAL A 8 -15.35 -1.04 -16.55
N SER A 9 -16.28 -0.65 -17.43
CA SER A 9 -16.11 -0.85 -18.87
C SER A 9 -14.94 -0.02 -19.42
N GLU A 10 -14.83 1.25 -19.02
CA GLU A 10 -13.76 2.14 -19.43
C GLU A 10 -12.38 1.59 -19.02
N LEU A 11 -12.21 1.26 -17.74
CA LEU A 11 -10.94 0.74 -17.20
C LEU A 11 -10.60 -0.66 -17.69
N PHE A 12 -11.58 -1.45 -18.11
CA PHE A 12 -11.33 -2.75 -18.72
C PHE A 12 -10.80 -2.64 -20.14
N PHE A 13 -11.37 -1.74 -20.96
CA PHE A 13 -10.94 -1.57 -22.35
C PHE A 13 -9.70 -0.68 -22.48
N ASN A 14 -9.48 0.23 -21.52
CA ASN A 14 -8.33 1.13 -21.48
C ASN A 14 -7.63 1.07 -20.12
N PRO A 15 -7.09 -0.09 -19.71
CA PRO A 15 -6.46 -0.23 -18.41
C PRO A 15 -5.15 0.56 -18.35
N ARG A 16 -4.97 1.28 -17.24
CA ARG A 16 -3.74 2.02 -16.94
C ARG A 16 -2.76 1.15 -16.16
N ASN A 17 -1.46 1.43 -16.31
CA ASN A 17 -0.40 0.77 -15.55
C ASN A 17 -0.33 -0.76 -15.74
N VAL A 18 -0.62 -1.25 -16.95
CA VAL A 18 -0.45 -2.66 -17.31
C VAL A 18 1.03 -2.94 -17.61
N GLY A 19 1.55 -4.06 -17.11
CA GLY A 19 2.92 -4.48 -17.37
C GLY A 19 3.68 -4.88 -16.11
N GLU A 20 4.96 -4.59 -16.08
CA GLU A 20 5.86 -4.80 -14.94
C GLU A 20 6.63 -3.52 -14.64
N ALA A 21 6.81 -3.20 -13.36
CA ALA A 21 7.65 -2.10 -12.91
C ALA A 21 9.14 -2.40 -13.18
N GLY A 22 9.95 -1.33 -13.24
CA GLY A 22 11.41 -1.44 -13.36
C GLY A 22 12.06 -2.12 -12.16
N GLU A 23 13.34 -2.52 -12.32
CA GLU A 23 14.14 -3.10 -11.22
C GLU A 23 14.79 -1.98 -10.36
N PRO A 24 14.99 -2.20 -9.05
CA PRO A 24 14.51 -3.32 -8.25
C PRO A 24 12.99 -3.28 -8.08
N ARG A 25 12.34 -4.45 -8.11
CA ARG A 25 10.88 -4.53 -8.00
C ARG A 25 10.41 -5.54 -6.97
N PHE A 26 9.34 -5.20 -6.29
CA PHE A 26 8.67 -6.04 -5.30
C PHE A 26 7.36 -6.57 -5.86
N ILE A 27 7.14 -7.88 -5.75
CA ILE A 27 6.07 -8.56 -6.46
C ILE A 27 5.07 -9.13 -5.45
N GLY A 28 3.80 -8.79 -5.66
CA GLY A 28 2.67 -9.43 -4.98
C GLY A 28 1.77 -10.19 -5.93
N ARG A 29 1.10 -11.21 -5.41
CA ARG A 29 0.18 -12.05 -6.16
C ARG A 29 -1.07 -12.34 -5.36
N SER A 30 -2.18 -12.45 -6.07
CA SER A 30 -3.44 -12.97 -5.54
C SER A 30 -4.13 -13.81 -6.62
N GLY A 31 -5.08 -14.64 -6.22
CA GLY A 31 -5.85 -15.44 -7.16
C GLY A 31 -7.05 -16.12 -6.50
N SER A 32 -8.05 -16.44 -7.31
CA SER A 32 -9.24 -17.18 -6.88
C SER A 32 -9.29 -18.54 -7.61
N PHE A 33 -9.36 -19.61 -6.83
CA PHE A 33 -9.56 -20.95 -7.37
C PHE A 33 -10.97 -21.16 -7.92
N GLN A 34 -11.95 -20.37 -7.46
CA GLN A 34 -13.33 -20.51 -7.89
C GLN A 34 -13.55 -20.03 -9.32
N CYS A 35 -12.93 -18.92 -9.71
CA CYS A 35 -13.08 -18.35 -11.06
C CYS A 35 -11.79 -18.39 -11.91
N GLY A 36 -10.70 -18.92 -11.37
CA GLY A 36 -9.41 -18.98 -12.06
C GLY A 36 -8.74 -17.62 -12.27
N ALA A 37 -9.23 -16.56 -11.61
CA ALA A 37 -8.64 -15.23 -11.71
C ALA A 37 -7.26 -15.17 -11.06
N ILE A 38 -6.31 -14.51 -11.71
CA ILE A 38 -4.94 -14.30 -11.21
C ILE A 38 -4.59 -12.84 -11.40
N LEU A 39 -3.98 -12.25 -10.37
CA LEU A 39 -3.43 -10.90 -10.41
C LEU A 39 -1.98 -10.92 -9.88
N ARG A 40 -1.12 -10.21 -10.57
CA ARG A 40 0.25 -9.92 -10.16
C ARG A 40 0.46 -8.42 -10.17
N VAL A 41 0.92 -7.88 -9.05
CA VAL A 41 1.32 -6.46 -8.89
C VAL A 41 2.84 -6.41 -8.75
N SER A 42 3.47 -5.43 -9.38
CA SER A 42 4.89 -5.12 -9.24
C SER A 42 5.05 -3.65 -8.86
N LEU A 43 5.84 -3.38 -7.82
CA LEU A 43 6.12 -2.06 -7.29
C LEU A 43 7.61 -1.76 -7.40
N HIS A 44 7.94 -0.54 -7.81
CA HIS A 44 9.26 0.07 -7.58
C HIS A 44 9.10 1.08 -6.45
N ILE A 45 9.92 0.94 -5.41
CA ILE A 45 9.84 1.72 -4.17
C ILE A 45 11.21 2.36 -3.94
N ASP A 46 11.23 3.66 -3.67
CA ASP A 46 12.45 4.40 -3.41
C ASP A 46 12.91 4.32 -1.94
N GLU A 47 14.05 4.93 -1.64
CA GLU A 47 14.64 4.98 -0.29
C GLU A 47 13.75 5.70 0.74
N SER A 48 12.84 6.56 0.28
CA SER A 48 11.83 7.24 1.10
C SER A 48 10.56 6.42 1.29
N GLN A 49 10.59 5.13 0.94
CA GLN A 49 9.45 4.20 0.99
C GLN A 49 8.25 4.65 0.12
N ARG A 50 8.48 5.47 -0.92
CA ARG A 50 7.44 5.88 -1.86
C ARG A 50 7.39 4.97 -3.07
N ILE A 51 6.18 4.65 -3.49
CA ILE A 51 5.90 3.89 -4.70
C ILE A 51 6.10 4.83 -5.90
N THR A 52 7.23 4.73 -6.56
CA THR A 52 7.56 5.56 -7.73
C THR A 52 7.01 4.98 -9.03
N GLU A 53 6.87 3.65 -9.09
CA GLU A 53 6.23 2.95 -10.19
C GLU A 53 5.42 1.77 -9.65
N ALA A 54 4.23 1.57 -10.19
CA ALA A 54 3.39 0.41 -9.89
C ALA A 54 2.71 -0.08 -11.17
N LYS A 55 2.77 -1.38 -11.42
CA LYS A 55 2.15 -2.02 -12.58
C LYS A 55 1.52 -3.34 -12.22
N PHE A 56 0.62 -3.80 -13.07
CA PHE A 56 -0.03 -5.09 -12.87
C PHE A 56 -0.17 -5.91 -14.16
N LYS A 57 -0.29 -7.22 -13.99
CA LYS A 57 -0.75 -8.19 -15.00
C LYS A 57 -1.90 -8.98 -14.41
N ALA A 58 -2.99 -9.09 -15.13
CA ALA A 58 -4.19 -9.79 -14.69
C ALA A 58 -4.69 -10.77 -15.76
N ALA A 59 -5.19 -11.91 -15.32
CA ALA A 59 -6.04 -12.80 -16.10
C ALA A 59 -7.33 -13.02 -15.28
N GLY A 60 -8.47 -12.51 -15.77
CA GLY A 60 -9.73 -12.59 -15.03
C GLY A 60 -10.83 -11.72 -15.64
N CYS A 61 -11.84 -11.44 -14.84
CA CYS A 61 -13.01 -10.67 -15.27
C CYS A 61 -12.72 -9.16 -15.39
N SER A 62 -13.64 -8.45 -16.03
CA SER A 62 -13.55 -6.99 -16.23
C SER A 62 -13.44 -6.21 -14.91
N VAL A 63 -14.12 -6.67 -13.84
CA VAL A 63 -14.06 -6.03 -12.52
C VAL A 63 -12.65 -6.14 -11.93
N LEU A 64 -11.97 -7.29 -12.05
CA LEU A 64 -10.60 -7.45 -11.56
C LEU A 64 -9.62 -6.49 -12.26
N VAL A 65 -9.70 -6.42 -13.60
CA VAL A 65 -8.82 -5.53 -14.39
C VAL A 65 -9.09 -4.07 -14.04
N ALA A 66 -10.35 -3.68 -13.92
CA ALA A 66 -10.75 -2.32 -13.57
C ALA A 66 -10.32 -1.96 -12.13
N ALA A 67 -10.51 -2.85 -11.16
CA ALA A 67 -10.09 -2.66 -9.78
C ALA A 67 -8.57 -2.53 -9.66
N ALA A 68 -7.81 -3.39 -10.32
CA ALA A 68 -6.37 -3.31 -10.36
C ALA A 68 -5.88 -2.01 -11.00
N SER A 69 -6.44 -1.62 -12.15
CA SER A 69 -6.09 -0.39 -12.85
C SER A 69 -6.31 0.85 -11.98
N LEU A 70 -7.46 0.93 -11.31
CA LEU A 70 -7.81 2.05 -10.44
C LEU A 70 -6.94 2.11 -9.19
N LEU A 71 -6.77 0.97 -8.49
CA LEU A 71 -5.99 0.89 -7.27
C LEU A 71 -4.51 1.23 -7.51
N ILE A 72 -3.93 0.68 -8.58
CA ILE A 72 -2.52 0.93 -8.93
C ILE A 72 -2.29 2.40 -9.27
N ASP A 73 -3.22 3.02 -10.00
CA ASP A 73 -3.16 4.45 -10.31
C ASP A 73 -3.21 5.33 -9.05
N GLU A 74 -3.99 4.91 -8.04
CA GLU A 74 -4.13 5.66 -6.79
C GLU A 74 -2.92 5.56 -5.84
N VAL A 75 -2.10 4.52 -5.95
CA VAL A 75 -1.00 4.30 -5.00
C VAL A 75 0.34 4.82 -5.50
N ILE A 76 0.48 5.17 -6.77
CA ILE A 76 1.69 5.81 -7.29
C ILE A 76 1.91 7.16 -6.60
N GLY A 77 3.12 7.41 -6.14
CA GLY A 77 3.52 8.60 -5.38
C GLY A 77 3.21 8.54 -3.87
N LYS A 78 2.47 7.52 -3.40
CA LYS A 78 2.19 7.32 -1.97
C LYS A 78 3.30 6.51 -1.30
N THR A 79 3.41 6.66 0.03
CA THR A 79 4.24 5.77 0.83
C THR A 79 3.62 4.38 0.90
N THR A 80 4.43 3.37 1.21
CA THR A 80 3.97 1.99 1.39
C THR A 80 2.88 1.89 2.47
N GLY A 81 2.98 2.70 3.54
CA GLY A 81 1.97 2.79 4.60
C GLY A 81 0.64 3.37 4.11
N GLU A 82 0.67 4.46 3.35
CA GLU A 82 -0.53 5.06 2.74
C GLU A 82 -1.20 4.11 1.73
N ALA A 83 -0.39 3.41 0.93
CA ALA A 83 -0.88 2.42 -0.02
C ALA A 83 -1.52 1.21 0.68
N ALA A 84 -0.92 0.72 1.76
CA ALA A 84 -1.52 -0.34 2.58
C ALA A 84 -2.84 0.11 3.23
N ALA A 85 -2.93 1.35 3.70
CA ALA A 85 -4.16 1.92 4.23
C ALA A 85 -5.24 2.11 3.14
N ALA A 86 -4.85 2.46 1.92
CA ALA A 86 -5.77 2.53 0.78
C ALA A 86 -6.34 1.15 0.42
N ALA A 87 -5.51 0.10 0.45
CA ALA A 87 -5.94 -1.29 0.21
C ALA A 87 -6.94 -1.82 1.27
N GLN A 88 -7.02 -1.22 2.45
CA GLN A 88 -8.01 -1.59 3.48
C GLN A 88 -9.39 -0.96 3.24
N ARG A 89 -9.51 0.01 2.32
CA ARG A 89 -10.75 0.74 2.04
C ARG A 89 -11.47 0.17 0.81
N LEU A 90 -11.82 -1.12 0.89
CA LEU A 90 -12.52 -1.85 -0.17
C LEU A 90 -13.81 -1.16 -0.64
N ASP A 91 -14.59 -0.63 0.31
CA ASP A 91 -15.86 0.05 0.02
C ASP A 91 -15.66 1.27 -0.88
N GLN A 92 -14.63 2.07 -0.60
CA GLN A 92 -14.30 3.24 -1.41
C GLN A 92 -13.84 2.87 -2.82
N LEU A 93 -13.06 1.79 -2.96
CA LEU A 93 -12.63 1.30 -4.26
C LEU A 93 -13.83 0.76 -5.06
N ALA A 94 -14.71 0.00 -4.42
CA ALA A 94 -15.93 -0.50 -5.04
C ALA A 94 -16.87 0.63 -5.45
N GLU A 95 -17.03 1.66 -4.63
CA GLU A 95 -17.83 2.85 -4.92
C GLU A 95 -17.31 3.60 -6.16
N LYS A 96 -16.01 3.81 -6.28
CA LYS A 96 -15.38 4.45 -7.45
C LYS A 96 -15.56 3.64 -8.74
N LEU A 97 -15.65 2.32 -8.63
CA LEU A 97 -15.96 1.45 -9.77
C LEU A 97 -17.45 1.50 -10.16
N GLY A 98 -18.27 2.15 -9.33
CA GLY A 98 -19.71 2.15 -9.48
C GLY A 98 -20.37 0.85 -9.02
N ALA A 99 -21.57 0.51 -9.51
CA ALA A 99 -22.28 -0.69 -9.09
C ALA A 99 -21.52 -1.97 -9.46
N VAL A 100 -20.67 -2.44 -8.54
CA VAL A 100 -20.03 -3.76 -8.63
C VAL A 100 -21.06 -4.80 -8.17
N PRO A 101 -21.37 -5.84 -8.98
CA PRO A 101 -22.24 -6.92 -8.55
C PRO A 101 -21.68 -7.61 -7.30
N ALA A 102 -22.54 -7.98 -6.36
CA ALA A 102 -22.13 -8.57 -5.08
C ALA A 102 -21.28 -9.85 -5.24
N ASP A 103 -21.56 -10.65 -6.28
CA ASP A 103 -20.79 -11.84 -6.65
C ASP A 103 -19.40 -11.52 -7.24
N ARG A 104 -19.07 -10.24 -7.42
CA ARG A 104 -17.77 -9.75 -7.95
C ARG A 104 -16.96 -8.94 -6.94
N ASN A 105 -17.45 -8.75 -5.71
CA ASN A 105 -16.71 -8.06 -4.66
C ASN A 105 -15.35 -8.75 -4.34
N GLU A 106 -15.29 -10.07 -4.49
CA GLU A 106 -14.04 -10.84 -4.37
C GLU A 106 -12.96 -10.34 -5.36
N CYS A 107 -13.34 -9.90 -6.56
CA CYS A 107 -12.40 -9.36 -7.55
C CYS A 107 -11.75 -8.05 -7.08
N VAL A 108 -12.47 -7.22 -6.34
CA VAL A 108 -11.93 -6.00 -5.72
C VAL A 108 -10.97 -6.35 -4.59
N LEU A 109 -11.33 -7.35 -3.76
CA LEU A 109 -10.47 -7.86 -2.70
C LEU A 109 -9.14 -8.40 -3.24
N LEU A 110 -9.18 -9.18 -4.33
CA LEU A 110 -7.96 -9.71 -4.97
C LEU A 110 -7.00 -8.59 -5.40
N ALA A 111 -7.51 -7.43 -5.87
CA ALA A 111 -6.66 -6.30 -6.20
C ALA A 111 -5.92 -5.77 -4.97
N CYS A 112 -6.62 -5.62 -3.84
CA CYS A 112 -6.03 -5.18 -2.58
C CYS A 112 -5.04 -6.20 -2.01
N GLU A 113 -5.36 -7.48 -2.05
CA GLU A 113 -4.48 -8.55 -1.58
C GLU A 113 -3.16 -8.61 -2.35
N ALA A 114 -3.19 -8.47 -3.69
CA ALA A 114 -1.99 -8.44 -4.51
C ALA A 114 -1.10 -7.23 -4.18
N LEU A 115 -1.69 -6.06 -3.97
CA LEU A 115 -0.95 -4.86 -3.55
C LEU A 115 -0.30 -5.06 -2.17
N VAL A 116 -1.07 -5.51 -1.18
CA VAL A 116 -0.53 -5.78 0.17
C VAL A 116 0.57 -6.84 0.13
N SER A 117 0.43 -7.87 -0.72
CA SER A 117 1.46 -8.89 -0.92
C SER A 117 2.75 -8.30 -1.50
N ALA A 118 2.67 -7.32 -2.43
CA ALA A 118 3.84 -6.65 -2.98
C ALA A 118 4.53 -5.75 -1.93
N ILE A 119 3.76 -5.03 -1.12
CA ILE A 119 4.29 -4.22 0.00
C ILE A 119 4.98 -5.11 1.04
N ARG A 120 4.42 -6.28 1.34
CA ARG A 120 5.07 -7.26 2.24
C ARG A 120 6.39 -7.75 1.67
N SER A 121 6.46 -8.04 0.38
CA SER A 121 7.71 -8.46 -0.27
C SER A 121 8.82 -7.39 -0.11
N TYR A 122 8.48 -6.11 -0.20
CA TYR A 122 9.38 -5.00 0.12
C TYR A 122 9.81 -5.02 1.59
N SER A 123 8.86 -5.12 2.52
CA SER A 123 9.15 -5.12 3.96
C SER A 123 9.98 -6.33 4.40
N ASP A 124 9.79 -7.48 3.75
CA ASP A 124 10.58 -8.69 4.01
C ASP A 124 12.03 -8.49 3.56
N SER A 125 12.26 -7.92 2.35
CA SER A 125 13.60 -7.57 1.85
C SER A 125 14.30 -6.58 2.78
N ALA A 126 13.61 -5.52 3.21
CA ALA A 126 14.16 -4.52 4.12
C ALA A 126 14.51 -5.12 5.50
N ARG A 127 13.76 -6.13 5.98
CA ARG A 127 14.10 -6.85 7.21
C ARG A 127 15.30 -7.77 7.06
N ASP A 128 15.43 -8.43 5.92
CA ASP A 128 16.57 -9.30 5.62
C ASP A 128 17.89 -8.49 5.50
N GLU A 129 17.79 -7.23 5.09
CA GLU A 129 18.93 -6.30 5.01
C GLU A 129 19.25 -5.62 6.34
N TRP A 130 18.37 -5.70 7.35
CA TRP A 130 18.57 -5.07 8.64
C TRP A 130 19.63 -5.81 9.47
N GLU A 131 20.70 -5.10 9.82
CA GLU A 131 21.86 -5.66 10.54
C GLU A 131 21.73 -5.62 12.07
N GLY A 132 20.63 -5.09 12.60
CA GLY A 132 20.37 -5.07 14.05
C GLY A 132 20.97 -3.88 14.81
N ASP A 133 21.54 -2.90 14.11
CA ASP A 133 22.21 -1.75 14.73
C ASP A 133 21.24 -0.72 15.33
N GLU A 134 19.99 -0.73 14.92
CA GLU A 134 18.95 0.20 15.37
C GLU A 134 17.69 -0.54 15.84
N ALA A 135 17.03 -0.01 16.87
CA ALA A 135 15.76 -0.54 17.33
C ALA A 135 14.64 -0.28 16.31
N LEU A 136 14.00 -1.35 15.82
CA LEU A 136 12.83 -1.23 14.95
C LEU A 136 11.58 -0.98 15.80
N ILE A 137 10.98 0.19 15.65
CA ILE A 137 9.69 0.55 16.28
C ILE A 137 8.54 -0.04 15.45
N CYS A 138 8.58 0.12 14.14
CA CYS A 138 7.58 -0.44 13.24
C CYS A 138 8.14 -1.63 12.45
N THR A 139 7.85 -2.85 12.90
CA THR A 139 8.31 -4.08 12.22
C THR A 139 7.58 -4.37 10.91
N CYS A 140 6.37 -3.83 10.70
CA CYS A 140 5.63 -4.02 9.45
C CYS A 140 6.31 -3.34 8.25
N PHE A 141 6.95 -2.19 8.48
CA PHE A 141 7.58 -1.37 7.45
C PHE A 141 9.08 -1.15 7.70
N CYS A 142 9.67 -1.88 8.65
CA CYS A 142 11.09 -1.79 9.00
C CYS A 142 11.55 -0.35 9.31
N VAL A 143 10.78 0.38 10.12
CA VAL A 143 11.10 1.75 10.50
C VAL A 143 11.71 1.79 11.89
N SER A 144 12.94 2.32 11.99
CA SER A 144 13.66 2.48 13.25
C SER A 144 13.17 3.70 14.04
N GLU A 145 13.49 3.71 15.33
CA GLU A 145 13.26 4.87 16.22
C GLU A 145 13.92 6.13 15.65
N ARG A 146 15.17 6.01 15.26
CA ARG A 146 15.96 7.11 14.68
C ARG A 146 15.29 7.70 13.44
N THR A 147 14.71 6.86 12.57
CA THR A 147 13.99 7.35 11.38
C THR A 147 12.75 8.12 11.79
N ILE A 148 11.99 7.63 12.78
CA ILE A 148 10.79 8.31 13.28
C ILE A 148 11.16 9.66 13.91
N GLU A 149 12.18 9.70 14.78
CA GLU A 149 12.65 10.93 15.41
C GLU A 149 13.08 11.99 14.38
N ARG A 150 13.87 11.56 13.38
CA ARG A 150 14.32 12.44 12.30
C ARG A 150 13.12 13.04 11.55
N GLU A 151 12.19 12.21 11.10
CA GLU A 151 11.01 12.69 10.35
C GLU A 151 10.16 13.66 11.18
N ILE A 152 10.00 13.39 12.49
CA ILE A 152 9.27 14.28 13.40
C ILE A 152 9.97 15.66 13.49
N GLN A 153 11.28 15.67 13.64
CA GLN A 153 12.05 16.90 13.80
C GLN A 153 12.13 17.71 12.50
N GLU A 154 12.47 17.06 11.37
CA GLU A 154 12.63 17.74 10.08
C GLU A 154 11.31 18.31 9.53
N ASN A 155 10.19 17.61 9.77
CA ASN A 155 8.89 17.98 9.23
C ASN A 155 7.92 18.54 10.29
N ALA A 156 8.38 18.76 11.52
CA ALA A 156 7.60 19.26 12.65
C ALA A 156 6.28 18.49 12.87
N LEU A 157 6.34 17.16 12.77
CA LEU A 157 5.16 16.29 12.88
C LEU A 157 4.66 16.24 14.32
N ARG A 158 3.32 16.14 14.50
CA ARG A 158 2.69 16.19 15.82
C ARG A 158 1.67 15.05 16.04
N THR A 159 1.41 14.24 15.04
CA THR A 159 0.43 13.14 15.12
C THR A 159 0.94 11.86 14.47
N ILE A 160 0.46 10.71 14.94
CA ILE A 160 0.76 9.41 14.33
C ILE A 160 0.41 9.39 12.84
N ALA A 161 -0.72 10.01 12.46
CA ALA A 161 -1.13 10.05 11.05
C ALA A 161 -0.10 10.77 10.17
N GLN A 162 0.50 11.86 10.65
CA GLN A 162 1.57 12.56 9.95
C GLN A 162 2.85 11.71 9.87
N VAL A 163 3.22 11.03 10.97
CA VAL A 163 4.36 10.09 10.99
C VAL A 163 4.14 8.94 9.99
N THR A 164 2.93 8.38 9.96
CA THR A 164 2.58 7.34 8.98
C THR A 164 2.70 7.83 7.54
N ALA A 165 2.26 9.05 7.25
CA ALA A 165 2.39 9.65 5.92
C ALA A 165 3.85 9.92 5.52
N ALA A 166 4.73 10.25 6.50
CA ALA A 166 6.13 10.56 6.24
C ALA A 166 7.00 9.30 6.07
N CYS A 167 6.86 8.30 6.96
CA CYS A 167 7.76 7.13 6.99
C CYS A 167 7.05 5.78 7.08
N SER A 168 5.77 5.69 6.81
CA SER A 168 4.94 4.47 6.88
C SER A 168 4.78 3.84 8.27
N ALA A 169 5.50 4.30 9.31
CA ALA A 169 5.37 3.77 10.66
C ALA A 169 3.93 3.90 11.16
N GLY A 170 3.38 2.83 11.73
CA GLY A 170 1.99 2.81 12.20
C GLY A 170 0.93 2.48 11.14
N GLY A 171 1.28 2.41 9.87
CA GLY A 171 0.33 2.16 8.77
C GLY A 171 -0.14 0.70 8.63
N GLY A 172 0.54 -0.25 9.30
CA GLY A 172 0.22 -1.68 9.23
C GLY A 172 -0.65 -2.17 10.39
N CYS A 173 -0.09 -3.02 11.23
CA CYS A 173 -0.79 -3.64 12.37
C CYS A 173 -1.11 -2.68 13.54
N ARG A 174 -0.51 -1.49 13.54
CA ARG A 174 -0.68 -0.42 14.55
C ARG A 174 -0.16 -0.74 15.95
N SER A 175 0.50 -1.88 16.16
CA SER A 175 1.06 -2.25 17.47
C SER A 175 2.15 -1.27 17.96
N CYS A 176 2.76 -0.53 17.06
CA CYS A 176 3.76 0.50 17.36
C CYS A 176 3.16 1.88 17.70
N HIS A 177 1.84 2.10 17.63
CA HIS A 177 1.23 3.40 17.93
C HIS A 177 1.60 3.95 19.30
N PRO A 178 1.55 3.17 20.40
CA PRO A 178 1.95 3.69 21.72
C PRO A 178 3.39 4.19 21.75
N LEU A 179 4.32 3.45 21.12
CA LEU A 179 5.72 3.84 21.05
C LEU A 179 5.94 5.13 20.22
N ILE A 180 5.17 5.29 19.13
CA ILE A 180 5.21 6.51 18.32
C ILE A 180 4.66 7.72 19.12
N GLU A 181 3.61 7.53 19.93
CA GLU A 181 3.08 8.54 20.82
C GLU A 181 4.12 8.97 21.85
N ASP A 182 4.80 8.02 22.50
CA ASP A 182 5.86 8.30 23.47
C ASP A 182 6.98 9.14 22.83
N ILE A 183 7.42 8.79 21.62
CA ILE A 183 8.45 9.55 20.88
C ILE A 183 7.98 10.97 20.57
N LEU A 184 6.73 11.15 20.12
CA LEU A 184 6.14 12.47 19.84
C LEU A 184 6.09 13.34 21.11
N GLU A 185 5.69 12.77 22.26
CA GLU A 185 5.63 13.47 23.53
C GLU A 185 7.01 13.84 24.05
N ASP A 186 7.99 12.94 23.95
CA ASP A 186 9.35 13.18 24.42
C ASP A 186 10.04 14.29 23.63
N LEU A 187 9.89 14.29 22.31
CA LEU A 187 10.43 15.35 21.46
C LEU A 187 9.73 16.69 21.73
N ALA A 188 8.40 16.71 21.92
CA ALA A 188 7.68 17.93 22.25
C ALA A 188 8.10 18.51 23.61
N ARG A 189 8.46 17.67 24.60
CA ARG A 189 9.00 18.13 25.90
C ARG A 189 10.40 18.74 25.75
N ARG A 190 11.26 18.15 24.92
CA ARG A 190 12.63 18.67 24.65
C ARG A 190 12.60 20.02 23.94
N ASP A 191 11.67 20.24 23.01
CA ASP A 191 11.51 21.50 22.29
C ASP A 191 11.02 22.66 23.19
N ASN A 192 10.38 22.35 24.34
CA ASN A 192 9.84 23.33 25.27
C ASN A 192 10.75 23.61 26.48
N SER A 193 11.95 23.03 26.54
CA SER A 193 12.93 23.22 27.65
C SER A 193 14.11 24.05 27.19
#